data_dcad1ca9f40f5d30fc6cc74497b60d87
#
_entry.id   dcad1ca9f40f5d30fc6cc74497b60d87
#
_cell.length_a   1.000
_cell.length_b   1.000
_cell.length_c   1.000
_cell.angle_alpha   90.00
_cell.angle_beta   90.00
_cell.angle_gamma   90.00
#
_symmetry.space_group_name_H-M   'P 1'
#
loop_
_entity.id
_entity.type
_entity.pdbx_description
1 polymer ?
#
loop_
_entity_poly.entity_id
_entity_poly.type
_entity_poly.pdbx_seq_one_letter_code
_entity_poly.pdbx_strand_id
1 'polypeptide(L)'
;MLPVNCASHADYQNFVVTNLRKYYPDPNVFSRDTWDIIERFWNLDLSYTDELLAAKYSKFGPAPRTPSCMQRSYLLSIDFKVHSITDWAAQLKINPLYAILSGFDFGNTPGVGTFYDFSRRLWDSDSDNLSPHIRPLKKKKVKQPKQKGSKAQPF
;
A
#
# COMPACT_ATOMS: atom_id res chain seq x y z
N MET A 1 -7.42 15.20 -3.14
CA MET A 1 -7.80 14.91 -4.52
C MET A 1 -7.12 13.62 -4.93
N LEU A 2 -7.88 12.60 -5.25
CA LEU A 2 -7.30 11.34 -5.72
C LEU A 2 -6.66 11.58 -7.09
N PRO A 3 -5.50 10.96 -7.38
CA PRO A 3 -4.87 11.10 -8.69
C PRO A 3 -5.79 10.52 -9.79
N VAL A 4 -5.92 11.25 -10.88
CA VAL A 4 -6.87 10.98 -11.99
C VAL A 4 -6.54 9.69 -12.76
N ASN A 5 -5.42 9.02 -12.49
CA ASN A 5 -4.85 7.99 -13.36
C ASN A 5 -5.50 6.59 -13.26
N CYS A 6 -6.44 6.38 -12.34
CA CYS A 6 -7.17 5.10 -12.20
C CYS A 6 -8.65 5.35 -11.92
N ALA A 7 -9.30 6.24 -12.67
CA ALA A 7 -10.66 6.68 -12.40
C ALA A 7 -11.73 5.60 -12.70
N SER A 8 -11.45 4.61 -13.53
CA SER A 8 -12.43 3.58 -13.89
C SER A 8 -11.79 2.21 -14.04
N HIS A 9 -12.64 1.17 -13.96
CA HIS A 9 -12.22 -0.20 -14.23
C HIS A 9 -11.71 -0.38 -15.67
N ALA A 10 -12.32 0.30 -16.63
CA ALA A 10 -11.89 0.26 -18.03
C ALA A 10 -10.47 0.85 -18.20
N ASP A 11 -10.15 1.93 -17.49
CA ASP A 11 -8.80 2.50 -17.50
C ASP A 11 -7.77 1.54 -16.95
N TYR A 12 -8.10 0.84 -15.87
CA TYR A 12 -7.25 -0.23 -15.33
C TYR A 12 -7.04 -1.37 -16.34
N GLN A 13 -8.11 -1.83 -16.98
CA GLN A 13 -8.01 -2.90 -17.98
C GLN A 13 -7.11 -2.50 -19.15
N ASN A 14 -7.26 -1.28 -19.65
CA ASN A 14 -6.40 -0.74 -20.72
C ASN A 14 -4.95 -0.60 -20.25
N PHE A 15 -4.72 -0.16 -19.04
CA PHE A 15 -3.40 -0.07 -18.44
C PHE A 15 -2.71 -1.45 -18.39
N VAL A 16 -3.41 -2.47 -17.92
CA VAL A 16 -2.87 -3.84 -17.84
C VAL A 16 -2.50 -4.37 -19.22
N VAL A 17 -3.40 -4.26 -20.19
CA VAL A 17 -3.16 -4.76 -21.56
C VAL A 17 -1.97 -4.05 -22.19
N THR A 18 -1.91 -2.73 -22.10
CA THR A 18 -0.83 -1.93 -22.68
C THR A 18 0.52 -2.28 -22.08
N ASN A 19 0.59 -2.40 -20.75
CA ASN A 19 1.85 -2.67 -20.06
C ASN A 19 2.28 -4.15 -20.18
N LEU A 20 1.34 -5.08 -20.18
CA LEU A 20 1.68 -6.48 -20.43
C LEU A 20 2.28 -6.69 -21.83
N ARG A 21 1.73 -6.04 -22.83
CA ARG A 21 2.29 -6.07 -24.19
C ARG A 21 3.69 -5.46 -24.27
N LYS A 22 3.92 -4.42 -23.49
CA LYS A 22 5.22 -3.73 -23.46
C LYS A 22 6.31 -4.57 -22.80
N TYR A 23 6.02 -5.17 -21.65
CA TYR A 23 7.01 -5.91 -20.84
C TYR A 23 7.07 -7.40 -21.16
N TYR A 24 5.98 -7.98 -21.64
CA TYR A 24 5.84 -9.40 -21.95
C TYR A 24 5.23 -9.61 -23.33
N PRO A 25 5.99 -9.35 -24.40
CA PRO A 25 5.46 -9.48 -25.78
C PRO A 25 5.12 -10.91 -26.16
N ASP A 26 5.77 -11.91 -25.53
CA ASP A 26 5.49 -13.32 -25.74
C ASP A 26 4.49 -13.84 -24.68
N PRO A 27 3.24 -14.20 -25.06
CA PRO A 27 2.26 -14.69 -24.13
C PRO A 27 2.60 -16.07 -23.51
N ASN A 28 3.54 -16.80 -24.09
CA ASN A 28 3.95 -18.13 -23.61
C ASN A 28 4.90 -18.09 -22.40
N VAL A 29 5.34 -16.89 -21.99
CA VAL A 29 6.19 -16.69 -20.81
C VAL A 29 5.48 -17.08 -19.52
N PHE A 30 4.14 -16.95 -19.48
CA PHE A 30 3.35 -17.23 -18.29
C PHE A 30 2.83 -18.66 -18.25
N SER A 31 2.87 -19.27 -17.05
CA SER A 31 2.19 -20.53 -16.80
C SER A 31 0.66 -20.35 -16.85
N ARG A 32 -0.06 -21.46 -16.96
CA ARG A 32 -1.52 -21.45 -16.92
C ARG A 32 -2.05 -20.82 -15.63
N ASP A 33 -1.47 -21.16 -14.48
CA ASP A 33 -1.88 -20.62 -13.18
C ASP A 33 -1.69 -19.11 -13.13
N THR A 34 -0.61 -18.59 -13.69
CA THR A 34 -0.36 -17.16 -13.81
C THR A 34 -1.40 -16.48 -14.69
N TRP A 35 -1.77 -17.08 -15.82
CA TRP A 35 -2.83 -16.57 -16.69
C TRP A 35 -4.18 -16.53 -15.99
N ASP A 36 -4.51 -17.54 -15.19
CA ASP A 36 -5.75 -17.56 -14.42
C ASP A 36 -5.80 -16.40 -13.41
N ILE A 37 -4.67 -16.06 -12.79
CA ILE A 37 -4.57 -14.90 -11.90
C ILE A 37 -4.73 -13.60 -12.69
N ILE A 38 -4.05 -13.45 -13.83
CA ILE A 38 -4.15 -12.27 -14.69
C ILE A 38 -5.61 -12.03 -15.11
N GLU A 39 -6.29 -13.06 -15.58
CA GLU A 39 -7.67 -12.97 -16.02
C GLU A 39 -8.61 -12.59 -14.88
N ARG A 40 -8.42 -13.19 -13.70
CA ARG A 40 -9.24 -12.91 -12.52
C ARG A 40 -9.11 -11.44 -12.10
N PHE A 41 -7.90 -10.93 -11.99
CA PHE A 41 -7.65 -9.53 -11.60
C PHE A 41 -8.07 -8.55 -12.69
N TRP A 42 -7.90 -8.90 -13.95
CA TRP A 42 -8.37 -8.07 -15.07
C TRP A 42 -9.88 -7.87 -15.04
N ASN A 43 -10.64 -8.89 -14.64
CA ASN A 43 -12.09 -8.84 -14.52
C ASN A 43 -12.60 -8.29 -13.18
N LEU A 44 -11.75 -8.23 -12.14
CA LEU A 44 -12.15 -7.79 -10.81
C LEU A 44 -12.22 -6.25 -10.75
N ASP A 45 -13.45 -5.74 -10.67
CA ASP A 45 -13.69 -4.31 -10.50
C ASP A 45 -13.58 -3.89 -9.04
N LEU A 46 -12.54 -3.12 -8.73
CA LEU A 46 -12.29 -2.53 -7.40
C LEU A 46 -12.43 -1.01 -7.40
N SER A 47 -12.96 -0.40 -8.46
CA SER A 47 -13.09 1.05 -8.56
C SER A 47 -13.95 1.66 -7.45
N TYR A 48 -14.91 0.89 -6.92
CA TYR A 48 -15.74 1.31 -5.80
C TYR A 48 -14.93 1.60 -4.52
N THR A 49 -13.79 0.98 -4.35
CA THR A 49 -12.89 1.24 -3.22
C THR A 49 -12.42 2.68 -3.16
N ASP A 50 -12.19 3.30 -4.30
CA ASP A 50 -11.75 4.70 -4.40
C ASP A 50 -12.81 5.65 -3.83
N GLU A 51 -14.08 5.41 -4.14
CA GLU A 51 -15.20 6.19 -3.60
C GLU A 51 -15.36 6.00 -2.09
N LEU A 52 -15.31 4.75 -1.61
CA LEU A 52 -15.45 4.42 -0.20
C LEU A 52 -14.37 5.06 0.67
N LEU A 53 -13.14 5.10 0.18
CA LEU A 53 -11.99 5.56 0.95
C LEU A 53 -11.65 7.03 0.70
N ALA A 54 -12.30 7.70 -0.25
CA ALA A 54 -11.99 9.09 -0.62
C ALA A 54 -12.01 10.05 0.58
N ALA A 55 -12.97 9.90 1.48
CA ALA A 55 -13.12 10.75 2.67
C ALA A 55 -11.99 10.58 3.71
N LYS A 56 -11.26 9.48 3.67
CA LYS A 56 -10.18 9.16 4.62
C LYS A 56 -8.83 9.74 4.23
N TYR A 57 -8.73 10.31 3.04
CA TYR A 57 -7.50 10.91 2.53
C TYR A 57 -7.52 12.42 2.75
N SER A 58 -6.37 12.94 3.17
CA SER A 58 -6.17 14.37 3.33
C SER A 58 -6.26 15.08 1.97
N LYS A 59 -6.88 16.27 1.97
CA LYS A 59 -6.91 17.17 0.80
C LYS A 59 -5.57 17.90 0.59
N PHE A 60 -4.69 17.84 1.56
CA PHE A 60 -3.40 18.54 1.58
C PHE A 60 -2.26 17.54 1.60
N GLY A 61 -1.15 17.91 0.98
CA GLY A 61 0.06 17.10 0.93
C GLY A 61 0.26 16.38 -0.41
N PRO A 62 1.27 15.48 -0.50
CA PRO A 62 1.54 14.72 -1.72
C PRO A 62 0.35 13.84 -2.10
N ALA A 63 0.15 13.64 -3.40
CA ALA A 63 -0.93 12.79 -3.92
C ALA A 63 -0.78 11.35 -3.40
N PRO A 64 -1.82 10.78 -2.77
CA PRO A 64 -1.79 9.41 -2.29
C PRO A 64 -1.84 8.41 -3.45
N ARG A 65 -1.39 7.19 -3.21
CA ARG A 65 -1.63 6.07 -4.11
C ARG A 65 -3.13 5.77 -4.18
N THR A 66 -3.61 5.41 -5.36
CA THR A 66 -5.02 5.09 -5.58
C THR A 66 -5.46 3.91 -4.70
N PRO A 67 -6.53 4.05 -3.90
CA PRO A 67 -6.95 3.01 -2.97
C PRO A 67 -7.26 1.66 -3.64
N SER A 68 -7.91 1.66 -4.80
CA SER A 68 -8.19 0.44 -5.55
C SER A 68 -6.93 -0.30 -5.97
N CYS A 69 -5.87 0.42 -6.36
CA CYS A 69 -4.58 -0.17 -6.69
C CYS A 69 -3.91 -0.78 -5.44
N MET A 70 -3.99 -0.11 -4.31
CA MET A 70 -3.45 -0.63 -3.04
C MET A 70 -4.18 -1.89 -2.60
N GLN A 71 -5.50 -1.91 -2.67
CA GLN A 71 -6.30 -3.09 -2.33
C GLN A 71 -6.01 -4.25 -3.26
N ARG A 72 -5.95 -3.98 -4.57
CA ARG A 72 -5.61 -4.99 -5.58
C ARG A 72 -4.24 -5.59 -5.32
N SER A 73 -3.27 -4.76 -4.96
CA SER A 73 -1.92 -5.22 -4.61
C SER A 73 -1.90 -6.14 -3.40
N TYR A 74 -2.69 -5.85 -2.36
CA TYR A 74 -2.84 -6.76 -1.23
C TYR A 74 -3.41 -8.13 -1.63
N LEU A 75 -4.46 -8.13 -2.44
CA LEU A 75 -5.07 -9.37 -2.92
C LEU A 75 -4.11 -10.17 -3.79
N LEU A 76 -3.33 -9.51 -4.65
CA LEU A 76 -2.30 -10.15 -5.46
C LEU A 76 -1.21 -10.80 -4.61
N SER A 77 -0.80 -10.17 -3.52
CA SER A 77 0.20 -10.75 -2.62
C SER A 77 -0.27 -12.09 -2.04
N ILE A 78 -1.55 -12.22 -1.77
CA ILE A 78 -2.14 -13.47 -1.30
C ILE A 78 -2.13 -14.53 -2.40
N ASP A 79 -2.56 -14.18 -3.61
CA ASP A 79 -2.63 -15.11 -4.74
C ASP A 79 -1.24 -15.59 -5.18
N PHE A 80 -0.24 -14.74 -5.14
CA PHE A 80 1.16 -15.09 -5.41
C PHE A 80 1.88 -15.67 -4.19
N LYS A 81 1.18 -15.89 -3.07
CA LYS A 81 1.70 -16.52 -1.84
C LYS A 81 2.90 -15.78 -1.22
N VAL A 82 2.93 -14.47 -1.36
CA VAL A 82 3.91 -13.61 -0.69
C VAL A 82 3.25 -13.04 0.55
N HIS A 83 3.55 -13.59 1.72
CA HIS A 83 2.84 -13.29 2.96
C HIS A 83 3.38 -12.09 3.73
N SER A 84 4.62 -11.69 3.45
CA SER A 84 5.24 -10.53 4.08
C SER A 84 5.05 -9.28 3.24
N ILE A 85 4.58 -8.19 3.84
CA ILE A 85 4.46 -6.88 3.17
C ILE A 85 5.82 -6.37 2.74
N THR A 86 6.86 -6.61 3.53
CA THR A 86 8.24 -6.22 3.18
C THR A 86 8.71 -6.95 1.93
N ASP A 87 8.48 -8.26 1.86
CA ASP A 87 8.84 -9.06 0.68
C ASP A 87 8.00 -8.68 -0.54
N TRP A 88 6.70 -8.40 -0.34
CA TRP A 88 5.83 -7.97 -1.43
C TRP A 88 6.28 -6.63 -2.02
N ALA A 89 6.58 -5.65 -1.19
CA ALA A 89 7.09 -4.35 -1.65
C ALA A 89 8.41 -4.50 -2.42
N ALA A 90 9.28 -5.41 -2.00
CA ALA A 90 10.51 -5.74 -2.72
C ALA A 90 10.22 -6.41 -4.08
N GLN A 91 9.27 -7.35 -4.12
CA GLN A 91 8.86 -8.03 -5.35
C GLN A 91 8.23 -7.07 -6.38
N LEU A 92 7.45 -6.10 -5.93
CA LEU A 92 6.88 -5.06 -6.81
C LEU A 92 7.95 -4.25 -7.54
N LYS A 93 9.12 -4.08 -6.95
CA LYS A 93 10.24 -3.32 -7.56
C LYS A 93 10.96 -4.10 -8.65
N ILE A 94 11.00 -5.41 -8.55
CA ILE A 94 11.79 -6.26 -9.43
C ILE A 94 10.95 -7.04 -10.45
N ASN A 95 9.66 -7.23 -10.18
CA ASN A 95 8.78 -8.01 -11.03
C ASN A 95 7.73 -7.11 -11.71
N PRO A 96 7.88 -6.84 -13.02
CA PRO A 96 6.92 -5.99 -13.74
C PRO A 96 5.48 -6.50 -13.68
N LEU A 97 5.27 -7.82 -13.72
CA LEU A 97 3.95 -8.41 -13.69
C LEU A 97 3.17 -8.02 -12.44
N TYR A 98 3.81 -8.06 -11.27
CA TYR A 98 3.17 -7.72 -10.00
C TYR A 98 2.78 -6.24 -9.93
N ALA A 99 3.64 -5.36 -10.41
CA ALA A 99 3.36 -3.94 -10.49
C ALA A 99 2.20 -3.64 -11.45
N ILE A 100 2.23 -4.23 -12.64
CA ILE A 100 1.20 -4.03 -13.68
C ILE A 100 -0.17 -4.50 -13.19
N LEU A 101 -0.27 -5.71 -12.65
CA LEU A 101 -1.53 -6.25 -12.14
C LEU A 101 -2.07 -5.47 -10.95
N SER A 102 -1.21 -4.86 -10.14
CA SER A 102 -1.63 -3.95 -9.08
C SER A 102 -2.17 -2.62 -9.60
N GLY A 103 -1.76 -2.21 -10.79
CA GLY A 103 -2.10 -0.93 -11.38
C GLY A 103 -1.05 0.16 -11.16
N PHE A 104 0.18 -0.23 -10.81
CA PHE A 104 1.31 0.68 -10.64
C PHE A 104 2.21 0.67 -11.88
N ASP A 105 2.77 1.83 -12.21
CA ASP A 105 3.86 1.88 -13.18
C ASP A 105 5.07 1.13 -12.65
N PHE A 106 5.67 0.28 -13.49
CA PHE A 106 6.91 -0.40 -13.11
C PHE A 106 8.03 0.63 -12.90
N GLY A 107 8.66 0.56 -11.74
CA GLY A 107 9.64 1.54 -11.28
C GLY A 107 9.06 2.64 -10.39
N ASN A 108 7.74 2.75 -10.26
CA ASN A 108 7.04 3.67 -9.37
C ASN A 108 6.05 2.93 -8.48
N THR A 109 6.57 2.06 -7.65
CA THR A 109 5.77 1.21 -6.76
C THR A 109 5.79 1.72 -5.32
N PRO A 110 4.72 1.44 -4.53
CA PRO A 110 4.67 1.85 -3.14
C PRO A 110 5.69 1.10 -2.28
N GLY A 111 6.21 1.77 -1.26
CA GLY A 111 7.04 1.15 -0.23
C GLY A 111 6.21 0.51 0.89
N VAL A 112 6.91 -0.15 1.81
CA VAL A 112 6.30 -0.82 2.98
C VAL A 112 5.45 0.14 3.82
N GLY A 113 5.94 1.35 4.09
CA GLY A 113 5.22 2.35 4.86
C GLY A 113 3.88 2.74 4.25
N THR A 114 3.81 2.83 2.92
CA THR A 114 2.57 3.14 2.18
C THR A 114 1.52 2.04 2.37
N PHE A 115 1.93 0.77 2.37
CA PHE A 115 1.04 -0.36 2.64
C PHE A 115 0.49 -0.33 4.07
N TYR A 116 1.33 -0.04 5.06
CA TYR A 116 0.88 0.10 6.45
C TYR A 116 -0.07 1.28 6.64
N ASP A 117 0.18 2.41 5.99
CA ASP A 117 -0.71 3.57 6.03
C ASP A 117 -2.07 3.26 5.40
N PHE A 118 -2.08 2.53 4.29
CA PHE A 118 -3.31 2.07 3.66
C PHE A 118 -4.11 1.14 4.56
N SER A 119 -3.46 0.13 5.17
CA SER A 119 -4.10 -0.78 6.13
C SER A 119 -4.70 -0.02 7.30
N ARG A 120 -4.00 0.96 7.83
CA ARG A 120 -4.49 1.80 8.91
C ARG A 120 -5.76 2.57 8.51
N ARG A 121 -5.80 3.13 7.31
CA ARG A 121 -7.00 3.80 6.80
C ARG A 121 -8.19 2.87 6.64
N LEU A 122 -7.95 1.62 6.23
CA LEU A 122 -9.02 0.61 6.14
C LEU A 122 -9.62 0.27 7.50
N TRP A 123 -8.79 0.08 8.53
CA TRP A 123 -9.20 -0.41 9.83
C TRP A 123 -9.66 0.68 10.79
N ASP A 124 -9.04 1.85 10.77
CA ASP A 124 -9.32 2.94 11.71
C ASP A 124 -10.65 3.68 11.43
N SER A 125 -11.33 3.38 10.35
CA SER A 125 -12.53 4.10 9.96
C SER A 125 -13.75 3.81 10.79
N ASP A 126 -13.86 2.61 11.31
CA ASP A 126 -15.04 2.16 12.05
C ASP A 126 -14.82 2.18 13.56
N SER A 127 -13.59 2.34 14.01
CA SER A 127 -13.22 2.34 15.42
C SER A 127 -13.66 3.60 16.16
N ASP A 128 -13.85 4.72 15.47
CA ASP A 128 -14.36 5.96 16.09
C ASP A 128 -15.78 5.82 16.61
N ASN A 129 -16.54 4.85 16.11
CA ASN A 129 -17.91 4.57 16.55
C ASN A 129 -17.98 3.47 17.61
N LEU A 130 -16.94 2.65 17.79
CA LEU A 130 -17.01 1.46 18.64
C LEU A 130 -16.17 1.53 19.92
N SER A 131 -15.18 2.38 19.98
CA SER A 131 -14.39 2.61 21.20
C SER A 131 -13.50 3.84 21.03
N PRO A 132 -13.56 4.81 21.93
CA PRO A 132 -12.57 5.87 21.92
C PRO A 132 -11.21 5.22 22.21
N HIS A 133 -10.41 4.99 21.22
CA HIS A 133 -9.01 4.70 21.41
C HIS A 133 -8.34 5.95 22.00
N ILE A 134 -8.44 6.08 23.31
CA ILE A 134 -7.63 7.00 24.07
C ILE A 134 -6.19 6.49 23.87
N ARG A 135 -5.48 7.07 22.91
CA ARG A 135 -4.04 6.89 22.86
C ARG A 135 -3.49 7.32 24.21
N PRO A 136 -2.83 6.44 24.98
CA PRO A 136 -2.23 6.87 26.21
C PRO A 136 -1.29 8.02 25.85
N LEU A 137 -1.55 9.20 26.44
CA LEU A 137 -0.65 10.34 26.31
C LEU A 137 0.76 9.83 26.66
N LYS A 138 1.67 9.89 25.69
CA LYS A 138 3.08 9.56 25.98
C LYS A 138 3.49 10.43 27.14
N LYS A 139 3.61 9.83 28.32
CA LYS A 139 4.15 10.53 29.50
C LYS A 139 5.49 11.12 29.05
N LYS A 140 5.58 12.46 29.02
CA LYS A 140 6.85 13.12 28.82
C LYS A 140 7.81 12.53 29.85
N LYS A 141 8.87 11.87 29.41
CA LYS A 141 9.93 11.44 30.34
C LYS A 141 10.41 12.68 31.06
N VAL A 142 10.08 12.81 32.34
CA VAL A 142 10.62 13.84 33.19
C VAL A 142 12.13 13.59 33.19
N LYS A 143 12.87 14.52 32.60
CA LYS A 143 14.33 14.48 32.69
C LYS A 143 14.67 14.53 34.16
N GLN A 144 15.15 13.42 34.72
CA GLN A 144 15.69 13.46 36.08
C GLN A 144 16.82 14.51 36.13
N PRO A 145 16.81 15.39 37.14
CA PRO A 145 17.90 16.34 37.29
C PRO A 145 19.19 15.53 37.40
N LYS A 146 20.18 15.88 36.57
CA LYS A 146 21.51 15.30 36.69
C LYS A 146 22.00 15.54 38.10
N GLN A 147 22.19 14.48 38.88
CA GLN A 147 22.87 14.61 40.16
C GLN A 147 24.24 15.20 39.87
N LYS A 148 24.49 16.41 40.38
CA LYS A 148 25.83 16.96 40.44
C LYS A 148 26.67 16.00 41.29
N GLY A 149 27.63 15.36 40.63
CA GLY A 149 28.54 14.48 41.32
C GLY A 149 29.12 15.24 42.54
N SER A 150 28.97 14.67 43.72
CA SER A 150 29.67 15.17 44.90
C SER A 150 31.14 15.10 44.59
N LYS A 151 31.81 16.27 44.60
CA LYS A 151 33.27 16.29 44.56
C LYS A 151 33.74 15.56 45.80
N ALA A 152 34.44 14.45 45.60
CA ALA A 152 35.16 13.82 46.70
C ALA A 152 36.08 14.89 47.32
N GLN A 153 35.95 15.13 48.63
CA GLN A 153 36.86 16.03 49.31
C GLN A 153 38.22 15.34 49.36
N PRO A 154 39.28 16.04 48.96
CA PRO A 154 40.64 15.53 49.20
C PRO A 154 40.91 15.49 50.69
N PHE A 155 41.57 14.45 51.11
CA PHE A 155 42.05 14.35 52.45
C PHE A 155 42.97 15.51 52.80
#